data_1ab9367f12f879fa2e3c23c912f503cb
#
_entry.id   1ab9367f12f879fa2e3c23c912f503cb
#
_cell.length_a   1.000
_cell.length_b   1.000
_cell.length_c   1.000
_cell.angle_alpha   90.00
_cell.angle_beta   90.00
_cell.angle_gamma   90.00
#
_symmetry.space_group_name_H-M   'P 1'
#
loop_
_entity.id
_entity.type
_entity.pdbx_description
1 polymer ?
#
loop_
_entity_poly.entity_id
_entity_poly.type
_entity_poly.pdbx_seq_one_letter_code
_entity_poly.pdbx_strand_id
1 'polypeptide(L)'
;MEVRAVAESQEKFRTRAAAASPEYQKGVANAGGKWLAGASASEDAYKAGVSDAMANNRFGAGVRKAGAAKYQDRASKLGPQRYQTGIVEGAPEWGKNFAPFAQTLQGLDAGPKGMRGSEQNYARSRMVGTALRAKKLELLGR
;
A
#
# COMPACT_ATOMS: atom_id res chain seq x y z
N MET A 1 43.32 -9.11 -3.42
CA MET A 1 42.32 -8.16 -3.96
C MET A 1 42.18 -7.03 -2.94
N GLU A 2 42.52 -5.81 -3.32
CA GLU A 2 42.41 -4.65 -2.43
C GLU A 2 40.94 -4.16 -2.42
N VAL A 3 40.32 -4.09 -1.24
CA VAL A 3 38.93 -3.64 -1.05
C VAL A 3 38.98 -2.31 -0.34
N ARG A 4 38.26 -1.32 -0.90
CA ARG A 4 38.14 0.01 -0.32
C ARG A 4 37.50 -0.06 1.06
N ALA A 5 37.88 0.83 1.98
CA ALA A 5 37.29 0.93 3.32
C ALA A 5 35.77 1.15 3.25
N VAL A 6 35.05 0.50 4.16
CA VAL A 6 33.56 0.55 4.17
C VAL A 6 33.02 1.98 4.30
N ALA A 7 33.63 2.80 5.19
CA ALA A 7 33.25 4.19 5.39
C ALA A 7 33.40 5.03 4.11
N GLU A 8 34.50 4.86 3.38
CA GLU A 8 34.76 5.55 2.10
C GLU A 8 33.75 5.10 1.03
N SER A 9 33.44 3.81 0.97
CA SER A 9 32.45 3.26 0.05
C SER A 9 31.03 3.78 0.35
N GLN A 10 30.67 3.89 1.63
CA GLN A 10 29.39 4.44 2.09
C GLN A 10 29.26 5.92 1.70
N GLU A 11 30.30 6.72 1.91
CA GLU A 11 30.27 8.15 1.57
C GLU A 11 30.16 8.38 0.05
N LYS A 12 30.94 7.62 -0.72
CA LYS A 12 30.86 7.64 -2.18
C LYS A 12 29.47 7.26 -2.68
N PHE A 13 28.87 6.21 -2.11
CA PHE A 13 27.49 5.80 -2.43
C PHE A 13 26.51 6.92 -2.11
N ARG A 14 26.53 7.46 -0.89
CA ARG A 14 25.65 8.53 -0.44
C ARG A 14 25.68 9.73 -1.39
N THR A 15 26.88 10.21 -1.70
CA THR A 15 27.08 11.42 -2.52
C THR A 15 26.60 11.19 -3.95
N ARG A 16 27.01 10.08 -4.58
CA ARG A 16 26.68 9.80 -5.99
C ARG A 16 25.20 9.43 -6.17
N ALA A 17 24.63 8.64 -5.28
CA ALA A 17 23.22 8.27 -5.35
C ALA A 17 22.31 9.47 -5.13
N ALA A 18 22.63 10.36 -4.20
CA ALA A 18 21.86 11.59 -4.01
C ALA A 18 21.94 12.52 -5.24
N ALA A 19 23.10 12.68 -5.83
CA ALA A 19 23.29 13.48 -7.04
C ALA A 19 22.56 12.91 -8.27
N ALA A 20 22.28 11.61 -8.30
CA ALA A 20 21.58 10.94 -9.42
C ALA A 20 20.04 11.08 -9.39
N SER A 21 19.48 11.85 -8.46
CA SER A 21 18.02 12.06 -8.39
C SER A 21 17.39 12.56 -9.70
N PRO A 22 17.98 13.51 -10.45
CA PRO A 22 17.45 13.91 -11.76
C PRO A 22 17.46 12.78 -12.81
N GLU A 23 18.47 11.94 -12.80
CA GLU A 23 18.55 10.79 -13.72
C GLU A 23 17.52 9.72 -13.37
N TYR A 24 17.28 9.49 -12.08
CA TYR A 24 16.15 8.66 -11.62
C TYR A 24 14.82 9.18 -12.15
N GLN A 25 14.56 10.49 -12.02
CA GLN A 25 13.33 11.12 -12.48
C GLN A 25 13.14 10.93 -14.00
N LYS A 26 14.19 11.15 -14.80
CA LYS A 26 14.15 10.87 -16.25
C LYS A 26 13.88 9.39 -16.54
N GLY A 27 14.51 8.49 -15.80
CA GLY A 27 14.36 7.05 -15.99
C GLY A 27 12.94 6.56 -15.75
N VAL A 28 12.24 7.10 -14.74
CA VAL A 28 10.86 6.68 -14.42
C VAL A 28 9.80 7.37 -15.27
N ALA A 29 10.06 8.55 -15.81
CA ALA A 29 9.08 9.35 -16.54
C ALA A 29 8.39 8.61 -17.71
N ASN A 30 9.12 7.71 -18.38
CA ASN A 30 8.63 6.92 -19.52
C ASN A 30 8.70 5.40 -19.28
N ALA A 31 8.82 4.96 -18.02
CA ALA A 31 9.00 3.55 -17.68
C ALA A 31 7.68 2.75 -17.58
N GLY A 32 6.52 3.42 -17.56
CA GLY A 32 5.22 2.79 -17.25
C GLY A 32 4.89 1.59 -18.14
N GLY A 33 5.07 1.70 -19.46
CA GLY A 33 4.81 0.58 -20.38
C GLY A 33 5.74 -0.62 -20.18
N LYS A 34 7.03 -0.37 -19.95
CA LYS A 34 8.00 -1.42 -19.65
C LYS A 34 7.72 -2.09 -18.31
N TRP A 35 7.34 -1.29 -17.31
CA TRP A 35 6.96 -1.80 -15.99
C TRP A 35 5.74 -2.71 -16.09
N LEU A 36 4.67 -2.25 -16.77
CA LEU A 36 3.44 -3.02 -16.93
C LEU A 36 3.71 -4.37 -17.62
N ALA A 37 4.41 -4.35 -18.75
CA ALA A 37 4.75 -5.57 -19.50
C ALA A 37 5.60 -6.54 -18.64
N GLY A 38 6.65 -6.05 -17.99
CA GLY A 38 7.52 -6.85 -17.15
C GLY A 38 6.81 -7.41 -15.91
N ALA A 39 6.02 -6.61 -15.21
CA ALA A 39 5.28 -7.04 -14.03
C ALA A 39 4.22 -8.11 -14.40
N SER A 40 3.48 -7.91 -15.51
CA SER A 40 2.48 -8.87 -15.97
C SER A 40 3.10 -10.20 -16.40
N ALA A 41 4.28 -10.17 -17.03
CA ALA A 41 5.01 -11.39 -17.43
C ALA A 41 5.65 -12.13 -16.22
N SER A 42 5.71 -11.51 -15.04
CA SER A 42 6.39 -12.07 -13.86
C SER A 42 5.46 -12.83 -12.90
N GLU A 43 4.20 -13.06 -13.27
CA GLU A 43 3.18 -13.67 -12.40
C GLU A 43 3.64 -15.04 -11.83
N ASP A 44 4.18 -15.92 -12.67
CA ASP A 44 4.63 -17.26 -12.24
C ASP A 44 5.88 -17.19 -11.37
N ALA A 45 6.82 -16.31 -11.70
CA ALA A 45 8.00 -16.05 -10.88
C ALA A 45 7.64 -15.49 -9.49
N TYR A 46 6.64 -14.59 -9.44
CA TYR A 46 6.10 -14.07 -8.20
C TYR A 46 5.48 -15.19 -7.33
N LYS A 47 4.61 -16.02 -7.91
CA LYS A 47 4.00 -17.15 -7.21
C LYS A 47 5.03 -18.14 -6.66
N ALA A 48 6.03 -18.48 -7.47
CA ALA A 48 7.12 -19.36 -7.05
C ALA A 48 7.93 -18.74 -5.90
N GLY A 49 8.27 -17.46 -6.00
CA GLY A 49 9.00 -16.73 -4.95
C GLY A 49 8.23 -16.63 -3.63
N VAL A 50 6.93 -16.37 -3.68
CA VAL A 50 6.07 -16.35 -2.48
C VAL A 50 5.97 -17.74 -1.85
N SER A 51 5.77 -18.78 -2.65
CA SER A 51 5.70 -20.18 -2.17
C SER A 51 7.00 -20.58 -1.47
N ASP A 52 8.14 -20.29 -2.06
CA ASP A 52 9.46 -20.54 -1.45
C ASP A 52 9.66 -19.74 -0.14
N ALA A 53 9.25 -18.47 -0.13
CA ALA A 53 9.34 -17.65 1.08
C ALA A 53 8.48 -18.18 2.23
N MET A 54 7.30 -18.72 1.93
CA MET A 54 6.41 -19.38 2.90
C MET A 54 7.01 -20.68 3.40
N ALA A 55 7.48 -21.55 2.52
CA ALA A 55 8.09 -22.84 2.87
C ALA A 55 9.33 -22.67 3.79
N ASN A 56 10.09 -21.61 3.59
CA ASN A 56 11.31 -21.32 4.35
C ASN A 56 11.11 -20.35 5.52
N ASN A 57 9.87 -20.01 5.88
CA ASN A 57 9.54 -19.08 6.99
C ASN A 57 10.30 -17.74 6.92
N ARG A 58 10.59 -17.23 5.71
CA ARG A 58 11.44 -16.05 5.49
C ARG A 58 10.85 -14.79 6.10
N PHE A 59 9.52 -14.65 6.15
CA PHE A 59 8.87 -13.50 6.78
C PHE A 59 9.21 -13.41 8.27
N GLY A 60 8.97 -14.46 9.04
CA GLY A 60 9.26 -14.49 10.47
C GLY A 60 10.75 -14.32 10.78
N ALA A 61 11.64 -14.92 9.97
CA ALA A 61 13.08 -14.74 10.08
C ALA A 61 13.48 -13.27 9.83
N GLY A 62 12.92 -12.63 8.81
CA GLY A 62 13.14 -11.23 8.49
C GLY A 62 12.70 -10.29 9.60
N VAL A 63 11.50 -10.50 10.19
CA VAL A 63 10.99 -9.72 11.31
C VAL A 63 11.92 -9.82 12.52
N ARG A 64 12.32 -11.03 12.92
CA ARG A 64 13.25 -11.25 14.04
C ARG A 64 14.61 -10.57 13.78
N LYS A 65 15.14 -10.70 12.58
CA LYS A 65 16.43 -10.06 12.18
C LYS A 65 16.34 -8.54 12.22
N ALA A 66 15.23 -7.95 11.79
CA ALA A 66 15.04 -6.50 11.82
C ALA A 66 14.97 -5.99 13.27
N GLY A 67 14.20 -6.64 14.11
CA GLY A 67 13.99 -6.27 15.49
C GLY A 67 13.20 -4.97 15.70
N ALA A 68 12.77 -4.73 16.93
CA ALA A 68 11.98 -3.55 17.30
C ALA A 68 12.75 -2.23 17.12
N ALA A 69 14.03 -2.21 17.47
CA ALA A 69 14.85 -1.00 17.40
C ALA A 69 14.98 -0.46 15.97
N LYS A 70 15.21 -1.31 14.98
CA LYS A 70 15.28 -0.90 13.57
C LYS A 70 13.94 -0.38 13.08
N TYR A 71 12.84 -1.04 13.46
CA TYR A 71 11.50 -0.57 13.12
C TYR A 71 11.25 0.83 13.69
N GLN A 72 11.48 1.01 15.01
CA GLN A 72 11.27 2.27 15.71
C GLN A 72 12.08 3.42 15.08
N ASP A 73 13.38 3.19 14.85
CA ASP A 73 14.27 4.18 14.24
C ASP A 73 13.75 4.62 12.85
N ARG A 74 13.41 3.67 11.99
CA ARG A 74 12.96 3.99 10.62
C ARG A 74 11.58 4.61 10.57
N ALA A 75 10.64 4.10 11.37
CA ALA A 75 9.29 4.65 11.46
C ALA A 75 9.31 6.09 11.99
N SER A 76 10.10 6.39 13.02
CA SER A 76 10.20 7.73 13.59
C SER A 76 10.90 8.73 12.67
N LYS A 77 11.96 8.32 11.97
CA LYS A 77 12.73 9.23 11.10
C LYS A 77 12.07 9.52 9.77
N LEU A 78 11.45 8.52 9.15
CA LEU A 78 10.93 8.63 7.79
C LEU A 78 9.39 8.68 7.74
N GLY A 79 8.73 8.14 8.77
CA GLY A 79 7.28 8.00 8.81
C GLY A 79 6.53 9.32 8.70
N PRO A 80 6.81 10.33 9.54
CA PRO A 80 6.03 11.57 9.57
C PRO A 80 5.98 12.28 8.22
N GLN A 81 7.12 12.44 7.57
CA GLN A 81 7.18 13.10 6.26
C GLN A 81 6.48 12.28 5.17
N ARG A 82 6.71 10.97 5.13
CA ARG A 82 6.05 10.08 4.15
C ARG A 82 4.55 10.01 4.35
N TYR A 83 4.09 10.00 5.61
CA TYR A 83 2.68 10.00 5.96
C TYR A 83 1.99 11.26 5.44
N GLN A 84 2.54 12.44 5.74
CA GLN A 84 1.98 13.72 5.31
C GLN A 84 1.93 13.82 3.78
N THR A 85 3.04 13.57 3.11
CA THR A 85 3.11 13.62 1.64
C THR A 85 2.15 12.59 1.02
N GLY A 86 2.14 11.35 1.54
CA GLY A 86 1.28 10.29 1.03
C GLY A 86 -0.21 10.57 1.16
N ILE A 87 -0.64 11.25 2.22
CA ILE A 87 -2.05 11.69 2.36
C ILE A 87 -2.40 12.73 1.33
N VAL A 88 -1.57 13.76 1.17
CA VAL A 88 -1.83 14.84 0.21
C VAL A 88 -1.89 14.31 -1.22
N GLU A 89 -0.91 13.50 -1.61
CA GLU A 89 -0.83 12.91 -2.95
C GLU A 89 -1.91 11.84 -3.20
N GLY A 90 -2.29 11.08 -2.18
CA GLY A 90 -3.28 10.00 -2.28
C GLY A 90 -4.74 10.44 -2.16
N ALA A 91 -5.01 11.65 -1.64
CA ALA A 91 -6.39 12.10 -1.39
C ALA A 91 -7.27 12.16 -2.64
N PRO A 92 -6.81 12.63 -3.81
CA PRO A 92 -7.63 12.62 -5.03
C PRO A 92 -8.02 11.20 -5.48
N GLU A 93 -7.10 10.25 -5.44
CA GLU A 93 -7.38 8.86 -5.81
C GLU A 93 -8.32 8.18 -4.80
N TRP A 94 -8.14 8.46 -3.49
CA TRP A 94 -9.07 8.02 -2.46
C TRP A 94 -10.49 8.54 -2.74
N GLY A 95 -10.63 9.84 -3.06
CA GLY A 95 -11.92 10.45 -3.37
C GLY A 95 -12.60 9.79 -4.57
N LYS A 96 -11.86 9.57 -5.66
CA LYS A 96 -12.33 8.86 -6.85
C LYS A 96 -12.81 7.44 -6.52
N ASN A 97 -12.04 6.69 -5.74
CA ASN A 97 -12.37 5.32 -5.39
C ASN A 97 -13.51 5.23 -4.36
N PHE A 98 -13.69 6.24 -3.52
CA PHE A 98 -14.80 6.30 -2.55
C PHE A 98 -16.13 6.76 -3.17
N ALA A 99 -16.10 7.55 -4.23
CA ALA A 99 -17.30 8.14 -4.86
C ALA A 99 -18.43 7.14 -5.15
N PRO A 100 -18.19 5.93 -5.71
CA PRO A 100 -19.25 4.95 -5.95
C PRO A 100 -19.92 4.47 -4.66
N PHE A 101 -19.15 4.33 -3.58
CA PHE A 101 -19.68 3.94 -2.26
C PHE A 101 -20.50 5.07 -1.63
N ALA A 102 -20.02 6.32 -1.74
CA ALA A 102 -20.76 7.49 -1.27
C ALA A 102 -22.13 7.62 -1.98
N GLN A 103 -22.17 7.43 -3.30
CA GLN A 103 -23.41 7.42 -4.07
C GLN A 103 -24.37 6.31 -3.61
N THR A 104 -23.84 5.11 -3.37
CA THR A 104 -24.63 3.99 -2.83
C THR A 104 -25.24 4.35 -1.47
N LEU A 105 -24.47 4.95 -0.58
CA LEU A 105 -24.96 5.38 0.74
C LEU A 105 -25.99 6.50 0.67
N GLN A 106 -25.80 7.47 -0.23
CA GLN A 106 -26.75 8.57 -0.44
C GLN A 106 -28.11 8.10 -0.97
N GLY A 107 -28.11 7.06 -1.83
CA GLY A 107 -29.33 6.45 -2.35
C GLY A 107 -30.00 5.44 -1.41
N LEU A 108 -29.41 5.13 -0.25
CA LEU A 108 -29.90 4.10 0.66
C LEU A 108 -30.90 4.69 1.68
N ASP A 109 -32.15 4.34 1.57
CA ASP A 109 -33.15 4.63 2.63
C ASP A 109 -33.06 3.53 3.71
N ALA A 110 -32.41 3.83 4.80
CA ALA A 110 -32.32 2.94 5.95
C ALA A 110 -33.46 3.18 6.98
N GLY A 111 -34.39 4.07 6.69
CA GLY A 111 -35.51 4.44 7.58
C GLY A 111 -35.05 5.15 8.88
N PRO A 112 -35.98 5.43 9.82
CA PRO A 112 -35.66 6.15 11.05
C PRO A 112 -34.80 5.33 12.02
N LYS A 113 -34.06 6.00 12.91
CA LYS A 113 -33.32 5.33 13.99
C LYS A 113 -34.31 4.84 15.06
N GLY A 114 -34.12 3.62 15.52
CA GLY A 114 -34.76 3.06 16.69
C GLY A 114 -34.03 3.37 18.00
N MET A 115 -34.57 2.86 19.11
CA MET A 115 -33.90 2.96 20.41
C MET A 115 -32.52 2.28 20.37
N ARG A 116 -31.59 2.76 21.20
CA ARG A 116 -30.27 2.16 21.32
C ARG A 116 -30.36 0.66 21.61
N GLY A 117 -29.67 -0.15 20.84
CA GLY A 117 -29.68 -1.61 20.97
C GLY A 117 -30.88 -2.31 20.36
N SER A 118 -31.81 -1.60 19.69
CA SER A 118 -32.98 -2.20 19.04
C SER A 118 -32.60 -2.99 17.78
N GLU A 119 -33.38 -4.01 17.45
CA GLU A 119 -33.27 -4.77 16.20
C GLU A 119 -33.40 -3.88 14.96
N GLN A 120 -34.15 -2.80 15.03
CA GLN A 120 -34.28 -1.80 13.98
C GLN A 120 -32.89 -1.20 13.64
N ASN A 121 -32.08 -0.85 14.64
CA ASN A 121 -30.75 -0.31 14.41
C ASN A 121 -29.78 -1.37 13.86
N TYR A 122 -29.89 -2.63 14.30
CA TYR A 122 -29.12 -3.74 13.74
C TYR A 122 -29.49 -4.01 12.27
N ALA A 123 -30.75 -3.97 11.93
CA ALA A 123 -31.25 -4.10 10.55
C ALA A 123 -30.67 -2.99 9.65
N ARG A 124 -30.67 -1.74 10.13
CA ARG A 124 -30.03 -0.60 9.43
C ARG A 124 -28.55 -0.85 9.17
N SER A 125 -27.80 -1.29 10.18
CA SER A 125 -26.38 -1.58 10.04
C SER A 125 -26.12 -2.72 9.04
N ARG A 126 -26.94 -3.77 9.08
CA ARG A 126 -26.87 -4.87 8.11
C ARG A 126 -27.16 -4.40 6.69
N MET A 127 -28.17 -3.55 6.50
CA MET A 127 -28.54 -2.98 5.20
C MET A 127 -27.37 -2.19 4.59
N VAL A 128 -26.76 -1.29 5.36
CA VAL A 128 -25.58 -0.51 4.93
C VAL A 128 -24.43 -1.44 4.55
N GLY A 129 -24.10 -2.40 5.41
CA GLY A 129 -23.01 -3.36 5.15
C GLY A 129 -23.26 -4.18 3.89
N THR A 130 -24.49 -4.66 3.68
CA THR A 130 -24.88 -5.43 2.49
C THR A 130 -24.77 -4.59 1.21
N ALA A 131 -25.27 -3.34 1.23
CA ALA A 131 -25.20 -2.44 0.08
C ALA A 131 -23.74 -2.11 -0.30
N LEU A 132 -22.89 -1.80 0.66
CA LEU A 132 -21.46 -1.54 0.42
C LEU A 132 -20.73 -2.79 -0.11
N ARG A 133 -21.04 -3.97 0.42
CA ARG A 133 -20.49 -5.23 -0.07
C ARG A 133 -20.91 -5.50 -1.52
N ALA A 134 -22.20 -5.33 -1.83
CA ALA A 134 -22.72 -5.51 -3.19
C ALA A 134 -22.00 -4.56 -4.17
N LYS A 135 -21.88 -3.27 -3.83
CA LYS A 135 -21.14 -2.30 -4.64
C LYS A 135 -19.68 -2.70 -4.83
N LYS A 136 -18.99 -3.19 -3.81
CA LYS A 136 -17.62 -3.68 -3.93
C LYS A 136 -17.51 -4.85 -4.91
N LEU A 137 -18.41 -5.83 -4.83
CA LEU A 137 -18.40 -6.98 -5.74
C LEU A 137 -18.69 -6.57 -7.19
N GLU A 138 -19.64 -5.68 -7.41
CA GLU A 138 -19.91 -5.08 -8.73
C GLU A 138 -18.66 -4.45 -9.33
N LEU A 139 -17.95 -3.61 -8.56
CA LEU A 139 -16.72 -2.94 -9.01
C LEU A 139 -15.57 -3.92 -9.28
N LEU A 140 -15.58 -5.10 -8.68
CA LEU A 140 -14.61 -6.17 -8.92
C LEU A 140 -15.01 -7.11 -10.06
N GLY A 141 -16.17 -6.90 -10.72
CA GLY A 141 -16.70 -7.79 -11.74
C GLY A 141 -17.09 -9.18 -11.22
N ARG A 142 -17.52 -9.28 -9.96
CA ARG A 142 -17.87 -10.54 -9.27
C ARG A 142 -19.33 -10.53 -8.82
#